data_f3d182e9f9d2ab3ce375980852fa7d69
#
_entry.id   f3d182e9f9d2ab3ce375980852fa7d69
#
_cell.length_a   1.000
_cell.length_b   1.000
_cell.length_c   1.000
_cell.angle_alpha   90.00
_cell.angle_beta   90.00
_cell.angle_gamma   90.00
#
_symmetry.space_group_name_H-M   'P 1'
#
loop_
_entity.id
_entity.type
_entity.pdbx_description
1 polymer ?
#
loop_
_entity_poly.entity_id
_entity_poly.type
_entity_poly.pdbx_seq_one_letter_code
_entity_poly.pdbx_strand_id
1 'polypeptide(L)'
;EQYELSKAFQDIREHLGSPEVLVYNASVLKEAPPSRLSPEGFIREFRTNCVGALVCAEEVVPEMRRRGRGTILVTGGGLALKPHFPLASLSIGKGAVRTLAFMLAEELEPEGIHVATITVDGFVQPGTRFDPDTIAEAYWKLHKEPKGAWTREVLFQ
;
A
#
# COMPACT_ATOMS: atom_id res chain seq x y z
N GLU A 1 -7.77 3.19 16.16
CA GLU A 1 -6.85 2.77 15.06
C GLU A 1 -6.07 3.95 14.48
N GLN A 2 -6.70 5.05 14.01
CA GLN A 2 -5.98 6.23 13.48
C GLN A 2 -5.06 6.85 14.54
N TYR A 3 -5.57 7.05 15.76
CA TYR A 3 -4.80 7.57 16.87
C TYR A 3 -3.58 6.68 17.21
N GLU A 4 -3.73 5.37 17.15
CA GLU A 4 -2.65 4.42 17.40
C GLU A 4 -1.57 4.45 16.32
N LEU A 5 -1.97 4.61 15.05
CA LEU A 5 -1.02 4.81 13.95
C LEU A 5 -0.25 6.12 14.11
N SER A 6 -0.95 7.24 14.36
CA SER A 6 -0.29 8.55 14.55
C SER A 6 0.67 8.54 15.74
N LYS A 7 0.30 7.87 16.86
CA LYS A 7 1.18 7.68 17.99
C LYS A 7 2.42 6.86 17.64
N ALA A 8 2.25 5.75 16.91
CA ALA A 8 3.38 4.93 16.45
C ALA A 8 4.34 5.73 15.56
N PHE A 9 3.82 6.55 14.64
CA PHE A 9 4.66 7.44 13.82
C PHE A 9 5.35 8.54 14.63
N GLN A 10 4.70 9.06 15.69
CA GLN A 10 5.35 9.97 16.62
C GLN A 10 6.53 9.29 17.31
N ASP A 11 6.32 8.11 17.88
CA ASP A 11 7.37 7.32 18.54
C ASP A 11 8.54 7.01 17.59
N ILE A 12 8.24 6.66 16.32
CA ILE A 12 9.26 6.44 15.28
C ILE A 12 10.07 7.72 15.05
N ARG A 13 9.40 8.86 14.86
CA ARG A 13 10.09 10.14 14.63
C ARG A 13 11.00 10.54 15.79
N GLU A 14 10.56 10.31 17.02
CA GLU A 14 11.32 10.65 18.22
C GLU A 14 12.58 9.78 18.40
N HIS A 15 12.51 8.50 18.06
CA HIS A 15 13.60 7.55 18.33
C HIS A 15 14.47 7.23 17.12
N LEU A 16 13.90 7.28 15.91
CA LEU A 16 14.57 6.83 14.67
C LEU A 16 14.65 7.92 13.59
N GLY A 17 13.97 9.04 13.81
CA GLY A 17 13.80 10.07 12.79
C GLY A 17 12.65 9.76 11.84
N SER A 18 12.39 10.70 10.93
CA SER A 18 11.28 10.55 9.98
C SER A 18 11.61 9.53 8.89
N PRO A 19 10.69 8.60 8.57
CA PRO A 19 10.90 7.59 7.54
C PRO A 19 11.21 8.20 6.16
N GLU A 20 12.15 7.60 5.44
CA GLU A 20 12.40 7.91 4.03
C GLU A 20 11.62 6.98 3.09
N VAL A 21 11.23 5.81 3.60
CA VAL A 21 10.46 4.80 2.86
C VAL A 21 9.30 4.34 3.71
N LEU A 22 8.11 4.37 3.14
CA LEU A 22 6.90 3.75 3.68
C LEU A 22 6.54 2.54 2.82
N VAL A 23 6.39 1.37 3.45
CA VAL A 23 5.79 0.19 2.81
C VAL A 23 4.48 -0.13 3.51
N TYR A 24 3.36 0.05 2.83
CA TYR A 24 2.06 -0.34 3.34
C TYR A 24 1.69 -1.74 2.84
N ASN A 25 1.78 -2.72 3.73
CA ASN A 25 1.54 -4.13 3.43
C ASN A 25 0.37 -4.74 4.23
N ALA A 26 -0.28 -3.96 5.09
CA ALA A 26 -1.37 -4.46 5.91
C ALA A 26 -2.61 -4.80 5.07
N SER A 27 -3.22 -5.95 5.35
CA SER A 27 -4.51 -6.32 4.78
C SER A 27 -5.26 -7.29 5.68
N VAL A 28 -6.59 -7.28 5.55
CA VAL A 28 -7.50 -8.24 6.19
C VAL A 28 -8.14 -9.06 5.09
N LEU A 29 -7.98 -10.39 5.20
CA LEU A 29 -8.63 -11.35 4.33
C LEU A 29 -9.73 -12.05 5.12
N LYS A 30 -10.98 -11.86 4.70
CA LYS A 30 -12.14 -12.53 5.24
C LYS A 30 -13.07 -12.95 4.12
N GLU A 31 -13.50 -14.20 4.16
CA GLU A 31 -14.45 -14.73 3.20
C GLU A 31 -15.87 -14.29 3.56
N ALA A 32 -16.47 -13.52 2.67
CA ALA A 32 -17.90 -13.20 2.66
C ALA A 32 -18.30 -12.72 1.26
N PRO A 33 -19.33 -13.29 0.65
CA PRO A 33 -19.86 -12.77 -0.60
C PRO A 33 -20.55 -11.41 -0.38
N PRO A 34 -20.72 -10.57 -1.41
CA PRO A 34 -21.27 -9.22 -1.28
C PRO A 34 -22.65 -9.19 -0.59
N SER A 35 -23.51 -10.17 -0.87
CA SER A 35 -24.85 -10.27 -0.30
C SER A 35 -24.89 -10.61 1.19
N ARG A 36 -23.76 -10.98 1.79
CA ARG A 36 -23.60 -11.34 3.21
C ARG A 36 -22.61 -10.46 3.96
N LEU A 37 -22.09 -9.41 3.32
CA LEU A 37 -21.27 -8.42 4.01
C LEU A 37 -22.12 -7.63 4.99
N SER A 38 -21.71 -7.55 6.26
CA SER A 38 -22.29 -6.56 7.16
C SER A 38 -21.63 -5.21 6.91
N PRO A 39 -22.36 -4.09 6.86
CA PRO A 39 -21.79 -2.77 6.67
C PRO A 39 -20.69 -2.44 7.69
N GLU A 40 -20.89 -2.77 8.96
CA GLU A 40 -19.94 -2.52 10.04
C GLU A 40 -18.65 -3.36 9.88
N GLY A 41 -18.82 -4.63 9.48
CA GLY A 41 -17.69 -5.52 9.18
C GLY A 41 -16.89 -5.02 7.99
N PHE A 42 -17.57 -4.63 6.92
CA PHE A 42 -16.94 -4.06 5.72
C PHE A 42 -16.17 -2.78 6.05
N ILE A 43 -16.76 -1.83 6.78
CA ILE A 43 -16.09 -0.59 7.16
C ILE A 43 -14.83 -0.88 7.99
N ARG A 44 -14.90 -1.82 8.94
CA ARG A 44 -13.74 -2.20 9.75
C ARG A 44 -12.61 -2.80 8.90
N GLU A 45 -12.93 -3.69 7.97
CA GLU A 45 -11.96 -4.31 7.07
C GLU A 45 -11.38 -3.29 6.07
N PHE A 46 -12.23 -2.40 5.54
CA PHE A 46 -11.83 -1.35 4.62
C PHE A 46 -10.86 -0.35 5.26
N ARG A 47 -11.01 -0.09 6.55
CA ARG A 47 -10.04 0.73 7.31
C ARG A 47 -8.63 0.17 7.19
N THR A 48 -8.45 -1.14 7.34
CA THR A 48 -7.13 -1.76 7.14
C THR A 48 -6.77 -1.88 5.67
N ASN A 49 -7.71 -2.29 4.81
CA ASN A 49 -7.40 -2.59 3.41
C ASN A 49 -7.15 -1.34 2.54
N CYS A 50 -7.55 -0.14 3.01
CA CYS A 50 -7.39 1.10 2.25
C CYS A 50 -7.07 2.32 3.12
N VAL A 51 -7.92 2.65 4.11
CA VAL A 51 -7.79 3.91 4.87
C VAL A 51 -6.47 4.00 5.63
N GLY A 52 -5.97 2.87 6.14
CA GLY A 52 -4.67 2.83 6.82
C GLY A 52 -3.51 3.27 5.94
N ALA A 53 -3.55 2.98 4.62
CA ALA A 53 -2.54 3.47 3.69
C ALA A 53 -2.57 5.00 3.57
N LEU A 54 -3.76 5.59 3.52
CA LEU A 54 -3.93 7.05 3.50
C LEU A 54 -3.38 7.68 4.79
N VAL A 55 -3.77 7.15 5.95
CA VAL A 55 -3.27 7.65 7.26
C VAL A 55 -1.74 7.56 7.35
N CYS A 56 -1.15 6.43 6.93
CA CYS A 56 0.31 6.30 6.92
C CYS A 56 0.98 7.28 5.95
N ALA A 57 0.38 7.54 4.79
CA ALA A 57 0.88 8.53 3.84
C ALA A 57 0.82 9.95 4.45
N GLU A 58 -0.29 10.33 5.10
CA GLU A 58 -0.43 11.62 5.80
C GLU A 58 0.68 11.84 6.85
N GLU A 59 1.12 10.78 7.52
CA GLU A 59 2.17 10.86 8.54
C GLU A 59 3.58 11.07 7.97
N VAL A 60 3.88 10.58 6.77
CA VAL A 60 5.24 10.65 6.19
C VAL A 60 5.41 11.76 5.14
N VAL A 61 4.35 12.11 4.41
CA VAL A 61 4.39 13.07 3.30
C VAL A 61 4.91 14.46 3.69
N PRO A 62 4.53 15.08 4.83
CA PRO A 62 5.02 16.40 5.17
C PRO A 62 6.54 16.50 5.24
N GLU A 63 7.19 15.50 5.83
CA GLU A 63 8.63 15.48 5.94
C GLU A 63 9.33 15.09 4.63
N MET A 64 8.72 14.18 3.85
CA MET A 64 9.20 13.84 2.50
C MET A 64 9.15 15.07 1.58
N ARG A 65 8.08 15.89 1.65
CA ARG A 65 7.95 17.18 0.96
C ARG A 65 9.07 18.12 1.34
N ARG A 66 9.32 18.29 2.64
CA ARG A 66 10.39 19.18 3.13
C ARG A 66 11.78 18.76 2.62
N ARG A 67 12.02 17.47 2.46
CA ARG A 67 13.28 16.92 1.93
C ARG A 67 13.34 16.90 0.40
N GLY A 68 12.21 17.05 -0.31
CA GLY A 68 12.10 16.89 -1.74
C GLY A 68 12.39 15.46 -2.23
N ARG A 69 12.25 14.47 -1.34
CA ARG A 69 12.46 13.04 -1.62
C ARG A 69 11.72 12.14 -0.65
N GLY A 70 11.30 10.99 -1.14
CA GLY A 70 10.65 9.94 -0.36
C GLY A 70 10.18 8.81 -1.26
N THR A 71 9.81 7.68 -0.66
CA THR A 71 9.25 6.53 -1.38
C THR A 71 8.08 5.96 -0.59
N ILE A 72 6.94 5.79 -1.25
CA ILE A 72 5.74 5.16 -0.69
C ILE A 72 5.36 3.97 -1.57
N LEU A 73 5.42 2.77 -1.02
CA LEU A 73 5.11 1.53 -1.73
C LEU A 73 3.91 0.85 -1.09
N VAL A 74 2.92 0.50 -1.90
CA VAL A 74 1.67 -0.11 -1.46
C VAL A 74 1.55 -1.53 -2.01
N THR A 75 1.26 -2.49 -1.15
CA THR A 75 0.99 -3.86 -1.60
C THR A 75 -0.41 -3.96 -2.16
N GLY A 76 -0.49 -3.98 -3.47
CA GLY A 76 -1.69 -4.27 -4.24
C GLY A 76 -2.04 -5.76 -4.21
N GLY A 77 -2.87 -6.17 -5.13
CA GLY A 77 -3.24 -7.57 -5.33
C GLY A 77 -4.11 -7.75 -6.56
N GLY A 78 -4.03 -8.92 -7.20
CA GLY A 78 -4.78 -9.26 -8.41
C GLY A 78 -6.30 -9.08 -8.27
N LEU A 79 -6.82 -9.14 -7.03
CA LEU A 79 -8.22 -8.85 -6.72
C LEU A 79 -8.67 -7.41 -7.07
N ALA A 80 -7.72 -6.47 -7.22
CA ALA A 80 -7.99 -5.14 -7.74
C ALA A 80 -8.32 -5.14 -9.24
N LEU A 81 -7.81 -6.12 -9.98
CA LEU A 81 -7.96 -6.27 -11.43
C LEU A 81 -9.09 -7.25 -11.78
N LYS A 82 -9.18 -8.35 -11.01
CA LYS A 82 -10.18 -9.40 -11.16
C LYS A 82 -10.84 -9.67 -9.80
N PRO A 83 -11.89 -8.92 -9.44
CA PRO A 83 -12.59 -9.12 -8.18
C PRO A 83 -13.14 -10.54 -8.06
N HIS A 84 -13.02 -11.11 -6.86
CA HIS A 84 -13.49 -12.45 -6.55
C HIS A 84 -14.59 -12.39 -5.49
N PHE A 85 -15.82 -12.81 -5.83
CA PHE A 85 -16.99 -12.58 -4.97
C PHE A 85 -16.87 -13.19 -3.55
N PRO A 86 -16.22 -14.34 -3.31
CA PRO A 86 -16.02 -14.83 -1.95
C PRO A 86 -15.13 -13.92 -1.09
N LEU A 87 -14.30 -13.07 -1.71
CA LEU A 87 -13.40 -12.12 -1.05
C LEU A 87 -13.82 -10.67 -1.35
N ALA A 88 -15.12 -10.38 -1.21
CA ALA A 88 -15.70 -9.11 -1.67
C ALA A 88 -15.05 -7.89 -0.99
N SER A 89 -14.93 -7.89 0.34
CA SER A 89 -14.33 -6.79 1.09
C SER A 89 -12.88 -6.55 0.67
N LEU A 90 -12.08 -7.62 0.56
CA LEU A 90 -10.68 -7.51 0.14
C LEU A 90 -10.56 -7.03 -1.32
N SER A 91 -11.41 -7.53 -2.22
CA SER A 91 -11.42 -7.09 -3.63
C SER A 91 -11.69 -5.58 -3.75
N ILE A 92 -12.69 -5.08 -3.03
CA ILE A 92 -13.00 -3.66 -3.00
C ILE A 92 -11.83 -2.87 -2.38
N GLY A 93 -11.27 -3.35 -1.27
CA GLY A 93 -10.14 -2.72 -0.59
C GLY A 93 -8.90 -2.64 -1.48
N LYS A 94 -8.56 -3.73 -2.21
CA LYS A 94 -7.43 -3.76 -3.15
C LYS A 94 -7.67 -2.83 -4.36
N GLY A 95 -8.89 -2.75 -4.87
CA GLY A 95 -9.25 -1.77 -5.90
C GLY A 95 -9.10 -0.33 -5.41
N ALA A 96 -9.59 -0.04 -4.21
CA ALA A 96 -9.53 1.28 -3.60
C ALA A 96 -8.07 1.71 -3.31
N VAL A 97 -7.26 0.85 -2.68
CA VAL A 97 -5.87 1.19 -2.35
C VAL A 97 -4.99 1.34 -3.59
N ARG A 98 -5.27 0.57 -4.66
CA ARG A 98 -4.62 0.74 -5.96
C ARG A 98 -4.91 2.14 -6.54
N THR A 99 -6.18 2.54 -6.54
CA THR A 99 -6.60 3.88 -7.00
C THR A 99 -5.94 4.97 -6.16
N LEU A 100 -5.92 4.82 -4.83
CA LEU A 100 -5.25 5.75 -3.93
C LEU A 100 -3.76 5.89 -4.27
N ALA A 101 -3.06 4.79 -4.51
CA ALA A 101 -1.64 4.80 -4.87
C ALA A 101 -1.38 5.57 -6.18
N PHE A 102 -2.22 5.41 -7.20
CA PHE A 102 -2.11 6.16 -8.45
C PHE A 102 -2.34 7.65 -8.27
N MET A 103 -3.34 8.04 -7.46
CA MET A 103 -3.62 9.45 -7.17
C MET A 103 -2.49 10.10 -6.39
N LEU A 104 -1.96 9.41 -5.36
CA LEU A 104 -0.80 9.89 -4.62
C LEU A 104 0.46 9.98 -5.51
N ALA A 105 0.64 9.05 -6.45
CA ALA A 105 1.75 9.10 -7.39
C ALA A 105 1.67 10.36 -8.27
N GLU A 106 0.49 10.67 -8.81
CA GLU A 106 0.28 11.87 -9.63
C GLU A 106 0.50 13.17 -8.84
N GLU A 107 -0.01 13.22 -7.60
CA GLU A 107 0.13 14.39 -6.72
C GLU A 107 1.58 14.64 -6.30
N LEU A 108 2.30 13.57 -5.89
CA LEU A 108 3.55 13.69 -5.17
C LEU A 108 4.82 13.60 -6.06
N GLU A 109 4.69 13.09 -7.28
CA GLU A 109 5.80 13.01 -8.24
C GLU A 109 6.49 14.37 -8.50
N PRO A 110 5.77 15.49 -8.72
CA PRO A 110 6.39 16.80 -8.87
C PRO A 110 7.20 17.25 -7.66
N GLU A 111 6.81 16.77 -6.47
CA GLU A 111 7.44 17.10 -5.19
C GLU A 111 8.66 16.21 -4.88
N GLY A 112 9.01 15.29 -5.78
CA GLY A 112 10.16 14.41 -5.64
C GLY A 112 9.90 13.17 -4.80
N ILE A 113 8.64 12.77 -4.63
CA ILE A 113 8.24 11.58 -3.86
C ILE A 113 7.74 10.51 -4.82
N HIS A 114 8.39 9.35 -4.79
CA HIS A 114 8.00 8.18 -5.58
C HIS A 114 6.90 7.40 -4.88
N VAL A 115 5.75 7.26 -5.52
CA VAL A 115 4.66 6.39 -5.03
C VAL A 115 4.38 5.30 -6.05
N ALA A 116 4.35 4.04 -5.61
CA ALA A 116 4.08 2.90 -6.47
C ALA A 116 3.29 1.80 -5.75
N THR A 117 2.62 0.97 -6.54
CA THR A 117 1.98 -0.25 -6.06
C THR A 117 2.60 -1.50 -6.68
N ILE A 118 2.75 -2.55 -5.89
CA ILE A 118 3.11 -3.88 -6.34
C ILE A 118 1.85 -4.74 -6.29
N THR A 119 1.26 -5.01 -7.45
CA THR A 119 0.04 -5.80 -7.59
C THR A 119 0.40 -7.26 -7.72
N VAL A 120 0.37 -7.99 -6.60
CA VAL A 120 0.68 -9.43 -6.53
C VAL A 120 -0.56 -10.22 -6.96
N ASP A 121 -0.52 -10.84 -8.14
CA ASP A 121 -1.62 -11.63 -8.68
C ASP A 121 -1.37 -13.14 -8.47
N GLY A 122 -1.27 -13.54 -7.21
CA GLY A 122 -1.06 -14.92 -6.81
C GLY A 122 -0.94 -15.09 -5.30
N PHE A 123 -0.80 -16.36 -4.89
CA PHE A 123 -0.58 -16.69 -3.49
C PHE A 123 0.91 -16.61 -3.15
N VAL A 124 1.24 -15.79 -2.16
CA VAL A 124 2.60 -15.67 -1.64
C VAL A 124 2.99 -16.99 -0.98
N GLN A 125 4.02 -17.65 -1.53
CA GLN A 125 4.47 -18.95 -1.07
C GLN A 125 5.96 -19.12 -1.35
N PRO A 126 6.79 -19.50 -0.32
CA PRO A 126 8.21 -19.78 -0.51
C PRO A 126 8.48 -20.83 -1.59
N GLY A 127 9.56 -20.65 -2.35
CA GLY A 127 9.98 -21.59 -3.40
C GLY A 127 9.13 -21.58 -4.66
N THR A 128 8.21 -20.63 -4.80
CA THR A 128 7.41 -20.43 -6.01
C THR A 128 7.79 -19.14 -6.71
N ARG A 129 7.15 -18.83 -7.86
CA ARG A 129 7.27 -17.50 -8.50
C ARG A 129 6.79 -16.36 -7.59
N PHE A 130 5.96 -16.65 -6.59
CA PHE A 130 5.47 -15.71 -5.59
C PHE A 130 6.20 -15.85 -4.26
N ASP A 131 7.47 -16.19 -4.33
CA ASP A 131 8.35 -16.27 -3.16
C ASP A 131 8.45 -14.87 -2.51
N PRO A 132 8.31 -14.76 -1.17
CA PRO A 132 8.35 -13.49 -0.46
C PRO A 132 9.63 -12.69 -0.74
N ASP A 133 10.78 -13.35 -0.83
CA ASP A 133 12.06 -12.67 -1.07
C ASP A 133 12.11 -12.12 -2.51
N THR A 134 11.59 -12.87 -3.49
CA THR A 134 11.48 -12.41 -4.87
C THR A 134 10.53 -11.20 -4.99
N ILE A 135 9.42 -11.21 -4.25
CA ILE A 135 8.50 -10.07 -4.18
C ILE A 135 9.20 -8.87 -3.52
N ALA A 136 9.93 -9.08 -2.42
CA ALA A 136 10.66 -8.02 -1.73
C ALA A 136 11.70 -7.33 -2.64
N GLU A 137 12.35 -8.07 -3.53
CA GLU A 137 13.25 -7.50 -4.55
C GLU A 137 12.54 -6.50 -5.48
N ALA A 138 11.26 -6.70 -5.79
CA ALA A 138 10.48 -5.74 -6.58
C ALA A 138 10.30 -4.41 -5.83
N TYR A 139 10.07 -4.46 -4.50
CA TYR A 139 10.01 -3.24 -3.67
C TYR A 139 11.34 -2.49 -3.65
N TRP A 140 12.44 -3.23 -3.50
CA TRP A 140 13.76 -2.64 -3.52
C TRP A 140 14.10 -1.99 -4.85
N LYS A 141 13.77 -2.64 -5.97
CA LYS A 141 13.96 -2.09 -7.31
C LYS A 141 13.19 -0.80 -7.51
N LEU A 142 11.91 -0.75 -7.14
CA LEU A 142 11.10 0.46 -7.19
C LEU A 142 11.72 1.60 -6.36
N HIS A 143 12.13 1.30 -5.12
CA HIS A 143 12.78 2.31 -4.28
C HIS A 143 14.06 2.87 -4.90
N LYS A 144 14.80 2.08 -5.67
CA LYS A 144 16.07 2.49 -6.30
C LYS A 144 15.88 3.16 -7.66
N GLU A 145 14.67 3.27 -8.18
CA GLU A 145 14.43 3.95 -9.46
C GLU A 145 14.81 5.42 -9.39
N PRO A 146 15.54 5.92 -10.42
CA PRO A 146 15.91 7.31 -10.46
C PRO A 146 14.71 8.22 -10.73
N LYS A 147 14.75 9.44 -10.18
CA LYS A 147 13.73 10.45 -10.46
C LYS A 147 13.58 10.69 -11.97
N GLY A 148 12.34 10.70 -12.43
CA GLY A 148 11.99 10.86 -13.86
C GLY A 148 11.85 9.54 -14.63
N ALA A 149 12.13 8.38 -14.00
CA ALA A 149 11.89 7.05 -14.56
C ALA A 149 11.08 6.16 -13.61
N TRP A 150 10.23 6.78 -12.80
CA TRP A 150 9.46 6.08 -11.77
C TRP A 150 8.31 5.25 -12.36
N THR A 151 8.28 3.99 -11.99
CA THR A 151 7.19 3.06 -12.28
C THR A 151 6.09 3.24 -11.24
N ARG A 152 4.84 3.41 -11.66
CA ARG A 152 3.68 3.56 -10.76
C ARG A 152 3.07 2.23 -10.34
N GLU A 153 3.25 1.18 -11.13
CA GLU A 153 2.75 -0.16 -10.81
C GLU A 153 3.63 -1.26 -11.39
N VAL A 154 3.95 -2.24 -10.55
CA VAL A 154 4.53 -3.52 -10.98
C VAL A 154 3.45 -4.59 -10.84
N LEU A 155 3.10 -5.25 -11.96
CA LEU A 155 2.26 -6.45 -11.95
C LEU A 155 3.14 -7.67 -11.73
N PHE A 156 3.01 -8.27 -10.56
CA PHE A 156 3.73 -9.47 -10.18
C PHE A 156 2.85 -10.69 -10.43
N GLN A 157 3.03 -11.33 -11.62
CA GLN A 157 2.19 -12.42 -12.14
C GLN A 157 2.97 -13.73 -12.25
#